data_9317b1269a4e86193f8f1b30c08c7cd7
#
_entry.id   9317b1269a4e86193f8f1b30c08c7cd7
#
_cell.length_a   1.000
_cell.length_b   1.000
_cell.length_c   1.000
_cell.angle_alpha   90.00
_cell.angle_beta   90.00
_cell.angle_gamma   90.00
#
_symmetry.space_group_name_H-M   'P 1'
#
loop_
_entity.id
_entity.type
_entity.pdbx_description
1 polymer ?
#
loop_
_entity_poly.entity_id
_entity_poly.type
_entity_poly.pdbx_seq_one_letter_code
_entity_poly.pdbx_strand_id
1 'polypeptide(L)'
;MKYIILAAISALLFSVSWPTYGVPFFIFFAFVPLLLMEQEISKFSKIKRKGWAVFGLSYFTFFIWNLVTTGWLKYKKNPDGSNSLLAVAIPLFANSLLMSSTFQLYYWYKKVRGTYFGLVFFVAIWLSFERFHLSWEFTWPWLNLGNVFSEYPKVIQWYDTI
;
A
#
# COMPACT_ATOMS: atom_id res chain seq x y z
N MET A 1 -15.93 -1.17 -14.62
CA MET A 1 -16.32 -1.81 -13.36
C MET A 1 -15.27 -2.79 -12.84
N LYS A 2 -14.86 -3.82 -13.60
CA LYS A 2 -13.91 -4.87 -13.18
C LYS A 2 -12.65 -4.34 -12.48
N TYR A 3 -11.98 -3.32 -13.02
CA TYR A 3 -10.72 -2.78 -12.48
C TYR A 3 -10.90 -2.10 -11.11
N ILE A 4 -12.00 -1.36 -10.95
CA ILE A 4 -12.34 -0.71 -9.67
C ILE A 4 -12.65 -1.77 -8.60
N ILE A 5 -13.34 -2.85 -8.98
CA ILE A 5 -13.64 -3.95 -8.07
C ILE A 5 -12.34 -4.61 -7.58
N LEU A 6 -11.40 -4.91 -8.47
CA LEU A 6 -10.11 -5.48 -8.09
C LEU A 6 -9.31 -4.53 -7.16
N ALA A 7 -9.29 -3.23 -7.47
CA ALA A 7 -8.66 -2.23 -6.61
C ALA A 7 -9.33 -2.15 -5.22
N ALA A 8 -10.67 -2.20 -5.18
CA ALA A 8 -11.44 -2.20 -3.93
C ALA A 8 -11.22 -3.48 -3.10
N ILE A 9 -11.16 -4.66 -3.74
CA ILE A 9 -10.84 -5.92 -3.06
C ILE A 9 -9.44 -5.85 -2.44
N SER A 10 -8.46 -5.33 -3.17
CA SER A 10 -7.10 -5.13 -2.64
C SER A 10 -7.11 -4.21 -1.43
N ALA A 11 -7.80 -3.06 -1.52
CA ALA A 11 -7.95 -2.11 -0.42
C ALA A 11 -8.60 -2.76 0.82
N LEU A 12 -9.64 -3.56 0.61
CA LEU A 12 -10.31 -4.31 1.67
C LEU A 12 -9.35 -5.31 2.33
N LEU A 13 -8.63 -6.11 1.54
CA LEU A 13 -7.66 -7.09 2.07
C LEU A 13 -6.57 -6.43 2.90
N PHE A 14 -5.99 -5.32 2.44
CA PHE A 14 -5.05 -4.52 3.23
C PHE A 14 -5.67 -4.04 4.54
N SER A 15 -6.89 -3.51 4.48
CA SER A 15 -7.57 -2.94 5.64
C SER A 15 -7.95 -4.00 6.69
N VAL A 16 -8.49 -5.15 6.26
CA VAL A 16 -8.90 -6.22 7.17
C VAL A 16 -7.72 -7.05 7.70
N SER A 17 -6.54 -6.93 7.11
CA SER A 17 -5.32 -7.56 7.64
C SER A 17 -4.67 -6.76 8.75
N TRP A 18 -5.01 -5.47 8.88
CA TRP A 18 -4.31 -4.55 9.78
C TRP A 18 -4.71 -4.74 11.25
N PRO A 19 -3.75 -4.69 12.22
CA PRO A 19 -4.08 -4.69 13.63
C PRO A 19 -4.90 -3.41 13.99
N THR A 20 -5.74 -3.38 15.02
CA THR A 20 -5.86 -4.27 16.18
C THR A 20 -6.92 -5.37 16.00
N TYR A 21 -7.79 -5.25 15.02
CA TYR A 21 -8.95 -6.15 14.87
C TYR A 21 -8.88 -7.00 13.60
N GLY A 22 -7.79 -6.89 12.85
CA GLY A 22 -7.62 -7.55 11.58
C GLY A 22 -7.17 -9.01 11.70
N VAL A 23 -7.23 -9.71 10.56
CA VAL A 23 -6.71 -11.07 10.39
C VAL A 23 -5.44 -10.99 9.54
N PRO A 24 -4.24 -11.09 10.14
CA PRO A 24 -2.95 -10.82 9.47
C PRO A 24 -2.72 -11.60 8.18
N PHE A 25 -3.24 -12.83 8.11
CA PHE A 25 -3.04 -13.70 6.94
C PHE A 25 -3.56 -13.13 5.63
N PHE A 26 -4.52 -12.22 5.65
CA PHE A 26 -5.01 -11.57 4.44
C PHE A 26 -3.96 -10.69 3.75
N ILE A 27 -2.91 -10.27 4.45
CA ILE A 27 -1.82 -9.46 3.87
C ILE A 27 -1.11 -10.18 2.73
N PHE A 28 -0.95 -11.50 2.81
CA PHE A 28 -0.31 -12.30 1.76
C PHE A 28 -1.06 -12.25 0.42
N PHE A 29 -2.35 -11.97 0.47
CA PHE A 29 -3.20 -11.89 -0.72
C PHE A 29 -3.52 -10.45 -1.12
N ALA A 30 -3.19 -9.47 -0.30
CA ALA A 30 -3.63 -8.09 -0.47
C ALA A 30 -3.15 -7.44 -1.77
N PHE A 31 -1.95 -7.76 -2.24
CA PHE A 31 -1.43 -7.29 -3.52
C PHE A 31 -1.99 -8.04 -4.73
N VAL A 32 -2.50 -9.26 -4.57
CA VAL A 32 -2.92 -10.10 -5.70
C VAL A 32 -3.97 -9.44 -6.58
N PRO A 33 -5.09 -8.90 -6.05
CA PRO A 33 -6.07 -8.23 -6.90
C PRO A 33 -5.50 -6.98 -7.58
N LEU A 34 -4.59 -6.24 -6.93
CA LEU A 34 -3.94 -5.07 -7.50
C LEU A 34 -3.03 -5.43 -8.68
N LEU A 35 -2.26 -6.51 -8.55
CA LEU A 35 -1.40 -7.05 -9.61
C LEU A 35 -2.25 -7.59 -10.78
N LEU A 36 -3.37 -8.25 -10.49
CA LEU A 36 -4.33 -8.71 -11.50
C LEU A 36 -4.96 -7.52 -12.23
N MET A 37 -5.35 -6.47 -11.53
CA MET A 37 -5.88 -5.23 -12.12
C MET A 37 -4.88 -4.61 -13.08
N GLU A 38 -3.61 -4.50 -12.67
CA GLU A 38 -2.54 -3.97 -13.52
C GLU A 38 -2.36 -4.84 -14.77
N GLN A 39 -2.29 -6.16 -14.62
CA GLN A 39 -2.12 -7.09 -15.73
C GLN A 39 -3.28 -7.03 -16.72
N GLU A 40 -4.51 -6.95 -16.24
CA GLU A 40 -5.71 -6.81 -17.07
C GLU A 40 -5.71 -5.50 -17.86
N ILE A 41 -5.34 -4.38 -17.21
CA ILE A 41 -5.21 -3.08 -17.88
C ILE A 41 -4.11 -3.15 -18.94
N SER A 42 -2.97 -3.71 -18.62
CA SER A 42 -1.83 -3.77 -19.52
C SER A 42 -2.09 -4.61 -20.77
N LYS A 43 -2.72 -5.78 -20.62
CA LYS A 43 -2.91 -6.75 -21.70
C LYS A 43 -4.22 -6.54 -22.48
N PHE A 44 -5.33 -6.35 -21.79
CA PHE A 44 -6.67 -6.48 -22.38
C PHE A 44 -7.46 -5.17 -22.45
N SER A 45 -7.03 -4.11 -21.77
CA SER A 45 -7.78 -2.86 -21.76
C SER A 45 -7.63 -2.06 -23.05
N LYS A 46 -8.73 -1.43 -23.48
CA LYS A 46 -8.76 -0.41 -24.55
C LYS A 46 -8.43 1.00 -24.06
N ILE A 47 -8.06 1.17 -22.78
CA ILE A 47 -7.72 2.45 -22.18
C ILE A 47 -6.47 3.00 -22.86
N LYS A 48 -6.55 4.22 -23.43
CA LYS A 48 -5.42 4.87 -24.12
C LYS A 48 -4.24 5.17 -23.18
N ARG A 49 -4.54 5.68 -21.98
CA ARG A 49 -3.54 6.07 -20.97
C ARG A 49 -3.44 5.03 -19.85
N LYS A 50 -3.03 3.81 -20.19
CA LYS A 50 -2.96 2.68 -19.25
C LYS A 50 -2.19 2.99 -17.97
N GLY A 51 -1.03 3.67 -18.06
CA GLY A 51 -0.22 4.03 -16.91
C GLY A 51 -0.96 4.94 -15.91
N TRP A 52 -1.71 5.93 -16.40
CA TRP A 52 -2.53 6.78 -15.53
C TRP A 52 -3.70 6.03 -14.88
N ALA A 53 -4.27 5.05 -15.59
CA ALA A 53 -5.32 4.20 -15.03
C ALA A 53 -4.76 3.30 -13.91
N VAL A 54 -3.59 2.70 -14.11
CA VAL A 54 -2.89 1.90 -13.09
C VAL A 54 -2.57 2.77 -11.87
N PHE A 55 -1.99 3.95 -12.09
CA PHE A 55 -1.67 4.90 -11.02
C PHE A 55 -2.91 5.31 -10.22
N GLY A 56 -3.98 5.75 -10.89
CA GLY A 56 -5.19 6.21 -10.20
C GLY A 56 -5.89 5.11 -9.40
N LEU A 57 -5.91 3.87 -9.92
CA LEU A 57 -6.51 2.74 -9.21
C LEU A 57 -5.63 2.24 -8.05
N SER A 58 -4.31 2.25 -8.20
CA SER A 58 -3.41 1.95 -7.08
C SER A 58 -3.49 3.05 -6.00
N TYR A 59 -3.58 4.32 -6.41
CA TYR A 59 -3.82 5.43 -5.48
C TYR A 59 -5.14 5.25 -4.70
N PHE A 60 -6.21 4.90 -5.39
CA PHE A 60 -7.49 4.57 -4.74
C PHE A 60 -7.33 3.45 -3.71
N THR A 61 -6.64 2.36 -4.07
CA THR A 61 -6.38 1.23 -3.17
C THR A 61 -5.64 1.68 -1.91
N PHE A 62 -4.52 2.38 -2.06
CA PHE A 62 -3.70 2.81 -0.93
C PHE A 62 -4.34 3.93 -0.14
N PHE A 63 -5.11 4.79 -0.78
CA PHE A 63 -5.88 5.83 -0.09
C PHE A 63 -6.92 5.23 0.87
N ILE A 64 -7.68 4.23 0.42
CA ILE A 64 -8.66 3.54 1.28
C ILE A 64 -7.95 2.81 2.41
N TRP A 65 -6.86 2.12 2.12
CA TRP A 65 -6.06 1.45 3.16
C TRP A 65 -5.54 2.45 4.20
N ASN A 66 -4.90 3.54 3.79
CA ASN A 66 -4.46 4.60 4.70
C ASN A 66 -5.64 5.20 5.50
N LEU A 67 -6.77 5.46 4.85
CA LEU A 67 -7.95 6.03 5.50
C LEU A 67 -8.47 5.15 6.64
N VAL A 68 -8.56 3.83 6.39
CA VAL A 68 -9.05 2.87 7.39
C VAL A 68 -8.05 2.71 8.54
N THR A 69 -6.76 2.59 8.22
CA THR A 69 -5.73 2.25 9.20
C THR A 69 -5.22 3.45 9.99
N THR A 70 -5.23 4.65 9.41
CA THR A 70 -4.74 5.87 10.06
C THR A 70 -5.84 6.87 10.43
N GLY A 71 -7.11 6.54 10.17
CA GLY A 71 -8.26 7.40 10.45
C GLY A 71 -8.42 7.81 11.94
N TRP A 72 -7.82 7.03 12.86
CA TRP A 72 -7.79 7.39 14.29
C TRP A 72 -7.02 8.68 14.57
N LEU A 73 -6.12 9.13 13.70
CA LEU A 73 -5.39 10.39 13.83
C LEU A 73 -6.31 11.62 13.87
N LYS A 74 -7.53 11.51 13.38
CA LYS A 74 -8.54 12.59 13.50
C LYS A 74 -8.84 12.99 14.94
N TYR A 75 -8.57 12.12 15.90
CA TYR A 75 -8.75 12.39 17.33
C TYR A 75 -7.53 13.06 17.97
N LYS A 76 -6.41 13.19 17.23
CA LYS A 76 -5.23 13.90 17.72
C LYS A 76 -5.52 15.39 17.82
N LYS A 77 -5.33 15.93 19.02
CA LYS A 77 -5.50 17.36 19.30
C LYS A 77 -4.18 18.10 19.27
N ASN A 78 -4.21 19.34 18.83
CA ASN A 78 -3.12 20.28 18.98
C ASN A 78 -3.00 20.74 20.45
N PRO A 79 -1.89 21.40 20.85
CA PRO A 79 -1.74 21.93 22.21
C PRO A 79 -2.84 22.92 22.63
N ASP A 80 -3.48 23.60 21.68
CA ASP A 80 -4.60 24.53 21.87
C ASP A 80 -5.97 23.83 22.00
N GLY A 81 -6.00 22.49 21.93
CA GLY A 81 -7.22 21.69 22.00
C GLY A 81 -7.98 21.52 20.67
N SER A 82 -7.54 22.19 19.60
CA SER A 82 -8.13 22.04 18.26
C SER A 82 -7.76 20.71 17.61
N ASN A 83 -8.55 20.24 16.62
CA ASN A 83 -8.23 19.03 15.85
C ASN A 83 -7.11 19.31 14.86
N SER A 84 -6.09 18.44 14.82
CA SER A 84 -5.00 18.53 13.87
C SER A 84 -5.39 17.92 12.52
N LEU A 85 -6.03 18.72 11.65
CA LEU A 85 -6.38 18.26 10.29
C LEU A 85 -5.17 17.87 9.45
N LEU A 86 -4.03 18.56 9.61
CA LEU A 86 -2.80 18.23 8.92
C LEU A 86 -2.22 16.88 9.34
N ALA A 87 -2.36 16.51 10.62
CA ALA A 87 -1.91 15.20 11.10
C ALA A 87 -2.65 14.02 10.43
N VAL A 88 -3.86 14.26 9.93
CA VAL A 88 -4.63 13.27 9.16
C VAL A 88 -4.35 13.37 7.68
N ALA A 89 -4.36 14.59 7.13
CA ALA A 89 -4.27 14.82 5.69
C ALA A 89 -2.91 14.38 5.12
N ILE A 90 -1.80 14.70 5.80
CA ILE A 90 -0.46 14.36 5.31
C ILE A 90 -0.29 12.84 5.13
N PRO A 91 -0.50 11.98 6.14
CA PRO A 91 -0.39 10.54 5.95
C PRO A 91 -1.36 10.00 4.90
N LEU A 92 -2.59 10.48 4.91
CA LEU A 92 -3.62 9.99 4.00
C LEU A 92 -3.27 10.25 2.53
N PHE A 93 -2.90 11.48 2.20
CA PHE A 93 -2.65 11.85 0.80
C PHE A 93 -1.21 11.57 0.36
N ALA A 94 -0.22 11.97 1.16
CA ALA A 94 1.18 11.85 0.79
C ALA A 94 1.65 10.40 0.79
N ASN A 95 1.32 9.61 1.83
CA ASN A 95 1.72 8.21 1.88
C ASN A 95 1.05 7.39 0.77
N SER A 96 -0.24 7.64 0.50
CA SER A 96 -0.95 7.00 -0.62
C SER A 96 -0.31 7.36 -1.96
N LEU A 97 0.16 8.59 -2.13
CA LEU A 97 0.88 9.04 -3.33
C LEU A 97 2.21 8.31 -3.48
N LEU A 98 3.00 8.21 -2.41
CA LEU A 98 4.29 7.52 -2.40
C LEU A 98 4.15 6.03 -2.70
N MET A 99 3.20 5.35 -2.06
CA MET A 99 2.88 3.93 -2.33
C MET A 99 2.48 3.71 -3.78
N SER A 100 1.65 4.59 -4.32
CA SER A 100 1.19 4.50 -5.71
C SER A 100 2.32 4.78 -6.69
N SER A 101 3.23 5.70 -6.35
CA SER A 101 4.43 5.97 -7.15
C SER A 101 5.37 4.76 -7.17
N THR A 102 5.54 4.08 -6.04
CA THR A 102 6.29 2.83 -5.94
C THR A 102 5.67 1.74 -6.82
N PHE A 103 4.34 1.58 -6.79
CA PHE A 103 3.64 0.65 -7.66
C PHE A 103 3.72 1.05 -9.14
N GLN A 104 3.74 2.34 -9.44
CA GLN A 104 3.94 2.85 -10.80
C GLN A 104 5.33 2.57 -11.36
N LEU A 105 6.38 2.62 -10.52
CA LEU A 105 7.73 2.22 -10.91
C LEU A 105 7.77 0.74 -11.29
N TYR A 106 7.11 -0.13 -10.52
CA TYR A 106 6.93 -1.53 -10.86
C TYR A 106 6.25 -1.69 -12.23
N TYR A 107 5.14 -0.98 -12.48
CA TYR A 107 4.42 -1.03 -13.75
C TYR A 107 5.33 -0.69 -14.94
N TRP A 108 6.12 0.38 -14.84
CA TRP A 108 7.03 0.80 -15.91
C TRP A 108 8.16 -0.21 -16.13
N TYR A 109 8.75 -0.70 -15.06
CA TYR A 109 9.81 -1.70 -15.14
C TYR A 109 9.32 -3.00 -15.77
N LYS A 110 8.17 -3.50 -15.32
CA LYS A 110 7.51 -4.69 -15.89
C LYS A 110 7.24 -4.55 -17.39
N LYS A 111 6.81 -3.37 -17.83
CA LYS A 111 6.55 -3.09 -19.23
C LYS A 111 7.80 -3.26 -20.10
N VAL A 112 8.99 -2.98 -19.58
CA VAL A 112 10.27 -3.07 -20.30
C VAL A 112 10.88 -4.47 -20.17
N ARG A 113 10.86 -5.05 -18.97
CA ARG A 113 11.60 -6.28 -18.64
C ARG A 113 10.74 -7.55 -18.55
N GLY A 114 9.43 -7.42 -18.70
CA GLY A 114 8.49 -8.55 -18.62
C GLY A 114 8.04 -8.87 -17.18
N THR A 115 7.10 -9.81 -17.10
CA THR A 115 6.36 -10.07 -15.84
C THR A 115 7.26 -10.64 -14.73
N TYR A 116 8.13 -11.60 -15.04
CA TYR A 116 8.99 -12.23 -14.03
C TYR A 116 9.91 -11.21 -13.34
N PHE A 117 10.71 -10.50 -14.13
CA PHE A 117 11.62 -9.47 -13.61
C PHE A 117 10.85 -8.29 -12.98
N GLY A 118 9.65 -7.99 -13.49
CA GLY A 118 8.76 -7.01 -12.90
C GLY A 118 8.37 -7.38 -11.47
N LEU A 119 8.00 -8.63 -11.21
CA LEU A 119 7.62 -9.08 -9.87
C LEU A 119 8.81 -9.08 -8.90
N VAL A 120 9.98 -9.52 -9.34
CA VAL A 120 11.21 -9.44 -8.54
C VAL A 120 11.53 -7.98 -8.19
N PHE A 121 11.46 -7.08 -9.17
CA PHE A 121 11.65 -5.66 -8.96
C PHE A 121 10.59 -5.08 -8.02
N PHE A 122 9.34 -5.53 -8.10
CA PHE A 122 8.27 -5.08 -7.21
C PHE A 122 8.60 -5.35 -5.74
N VAL A 123 9.04 -6.56 -5.43
CA VAL A 123 9.47 -6.90 -4.06
C VAL A 123 10.63 -6.02 -3.62
N ALA A 124 11.67 -5.89 -4.45
CA ALA A 124 12.84 -5.09 -4.12
C ALA A 124 12.50 -3.61 -3.91
N ILE A 125 11.71 -2.99 -4.80
CA ILE A 125 11.37 -1.57 -4.69
C ILE A 125 10.41 -1.30 -3.52
N TRP A 126 9.52 -2.25 -3.20
CA TRP A 126 8.63 -2.11 -2.04
C TRP A 126 9.40 -2.16 -0.72
N LEU A 127 10.31 -3.12 -0.55
CA LEU A 127 11.19 -3.21 0.62
C LEU A 127 12.09 -1.96 0.76
N SER A 128 12.62 -1.47 -0.37
CA SER A 128 13.42 -0.23 -0.39
C SER A 128 12.58 0.98 0.03
N PHE A 129 11.34 1.06 -0.41
CA PHE A 129 10.40 2.09 -0.02
C PHE A 129 10.10 2.04 1.48
N GLU A 130 9.80 0.88 2.05
CA GLU A 130 9.58 0.72 3.49
C GLU A 130 10.84 1.09 4.28
N ARG A 131 12.02 0.66 3.82
CA ARG A 131 13.30 1.03 4.46
C ARG A 131 13.54 2.54 4.41
N PHE A 132 13.25 3.18 3.28
CA PHE A 132 13.34 4.63 3.14
C PHE A 132 12.44 5.35 4.16
N HIS A 133 11.20 4.88 4.35
CA HIS A 133 10.26 5.43 5.33
C HIS A 133 10.73 5.36 6.79
N LEU A 134 11.69 4.49 7.11
CA LEU A 134 12.25 4.38 8.45
C LEU A 134 13.39 5.38 8.72
N SER A 135 14.00 5.95 7.66
CA SER A 135 15.29 6.67 7.77
C SER A 135 15.27 8.09 7.26
N TRP A 136 14.15 8.63 6.80
CA TRP A 136 14.05 10.01 6.32
C TRP A 136 13.35 10.92 7.35
N GLU A 137 13.36 12.24 7.13
CA GLU A 137 12.83 13.25 8.06
C GLU A 137 11.33 13.09 8.37
N PHE A 138 10.54 12.60 7.40
CA PHE A 138 9.11 12.31 7.57
C PHE A 138 8.88 10.82 7.84
N THR A 139 9.58 10.27 8.83
CA THR A 139 9.46 8.87 9.22
C THR A 139 8.01 8.46 9.46
N TRP A 140 7.54 7.45 8.70
CA TRP A 140 6.18 6.94 8.80
C TRP A 140 6.15 5.41 8.80
N PRO A 141 6.53 4.76 9.90
CA PRO A 141 6.68 3.30 9.97
C PRO A 141 5.35 2.55 10.10
N TRP A 142 4.25 3.25 10.29
CA TRP A 142 2.96 2.65 10.68
C TRP A 142 2.42 1.62 9.70
N LEU A 143 2.63 1.81 8.39
CA LEU A 143 2.10 0.95 7.34
C LEU A 143 3.15 0.03 6.69
N ASN A 144 4.25 -0.25 7.37
CA ASN A 144 5.17 -1.29 6.95
C ASN A 144 4.50 -2.66 7.08
N LEU A 145 4.60 -3.50 6.04
CA LEU A 145 3.89 -4.78 5.98
C LEU A 145 4.22 -5.71 7.14
N GLY A 146 5.45 -5.65 7.67
CA GLY A 146 5.86 -6.42 8.84
C GLY A 146 5.04 -6.12 10.10
N ASN A 147 4.48 -4.92 10.23
CA ASN A 147 3.68 -4.52 11.38
C ASN A 147 2.33 -5.22 11.46
N VAL A 148 1.87 -5.84 10.40
CA VAL A 148 0.62 -6.62 10.37
C VAL A 148 0.60 -7.70 11.44
N PHE A 149 1.77 -8.28 11.76
CA PHE A 149 1.93 -9.35 12.75
C PHE A 149 2.30 -8.86 14.15
N SER A 150 2.26 -7.55 14.42
CA SER A 150 2.66 -6.97 15.72
C SER A 150 1.91 -7.56 16.93
N GLU A 151 0.67 -8.00 16.75
CA GLU A 151 -0.15 -8.66 17.77
C GLU A 151 0.16 -10.18 17.92
N TYR A 152 0.98 -10.72 17.01
CA TYR A 152 1.30 -12.14 16.94
C TYR A 152 2.82 -12.40 16.97
N PRO A 153 3.54 -11.97 18.02
CA PRO A 153 5.00 -12.04 18.05
C PRO A 153 5.54 -13.47 17.91
N LYS A 154 4.79 -14.48 18.38
CA LYS A 154 5.17 -15.89 18.21
C LYS A 154 5.25 -16.33 16.74
N VAL A 155 4.47 -15.73 15.86
CA VAL A 155 4.44 -16.06 14.42
C VAL A 155 5.66 -15.49 13.70
N ILE A 156 6.24 -14.39 14.21
CA ILE A 156 7.34 -13.66 13.56
C ILE A 156 8.70 -13.88 14.25
N GLN A 157 8.80 -14.77 15.25
CA GLN A 157 10.08 -15.04 15.94
C GLN A 157 11.21 -15.51 14.99
N TRP A 158 10.86 -16.09 13.84
CA TRP A 158 11.83 -16.45 12.82
C TRP A 158 12.56 -15.24 12.20
N TYR A 159 12.09 -14.02 12.39
CA TYR A 159 12.81 -12.80 11.97
C TYR A 159 14.17 -12.65 12.68
N ASP A 160 14.34 -13.23 13.87
CA ASP A 160 15.61 -13.18 14.61
C ASP A 160 16.68 -14.10 14.02
N THR A 161 16.30 -14.99 13.10
CA THR A 161 17.19 -16.00 12.50
C THR A 161 17.61 -15.67 11.06
N ILE A 162 17.06 -14.61 10.46
CA ILE A 162 17.37 -14.12 9.14
C ILE A 162 18.05 -12.75 9.22
#